data_857b3b5137208df39feb8775f4dee226
#
_entry.id   857b3b5137208df39feb8775f4dee226
#
_cell.length_a   1.000
_cell.length_b   1.000
_cell.length_c   1.000
_cell.angle_alpha   90.00
_cell.angle_beta   90.00
_cell.angle_gamma   90.00
#
_symmetry.space_group_name_H-M   'P 1'
#
loop_
_entity.id
_entity.type
_entity.pdbx_description
1 polymer ?
#
loop_
_entity_poly.entity_id
_entity_poly.type
_entity_poly.pdbx_seq_one_letter_code
_entity_poly.pdbx_strand_id
1 'polypeptide(L)'
;MSANNEDLKKVTQRRRPHGPGARMMPGEKAKDFKGSISKLVRFMGQFKAALVLAIIFAIGSAAFNIVGPKVLSQATTELFEGLVAKVGGTGGIDFDAIAGIIAATLVLYLVSAACGFVQGWMMTSVSQRTCYGLRRAIAEKIDRMPVGYFERNSTGDTLSRITNDVDTLGQSLNQGVTQLITSATTIVGVVIMMLTINPLLTGITVLILPVSLVLIFTVVKASQKHFRAQQAMLGAINGQVEETFSGHAIVRAFNREQAVAETFGKTNEKLYESAWKSQFLSGFMQPIMNFVGNLGYVGVALAGSVLAVQGVITVGDIQAFIQYVKNFTQPITQLSQVGNVLQQMAAAAERIFAFLEEPELEPEMPTVKAADVDCDVEFDHVRFGYSPDKPVIGDFSAKVRQGQTVALVGPTGAGKTTMVKLLMRFYDVDAGAIRLGGTDIREFSRTDVRNQFGMVLQDTWLFNGTVRDNIAYGKLGATDAEVEAAARAAYVHHFITTLPQGYDTVINEDASNISAGQRQLLTIARAILADRRMLILDEATSSVDTRTEERIQRAMDNLMAGRTSFVIAHRLSTIKNADLICVLQHGDIIEQGTHEELLSLGGAYAELYNSQFEEDGVEQE
;
A
#
# COMPACT_ATOMS: atom_id res chain seq x y z
N MET A 1 -31.36 -30.09 -8.80
CA MET A 1 -31.52 -29.20 -7.65
C MET A 1 -30.70 -27.95 -7.91
N SER A 2 -31.37 -26.89 -8.35
CA SER A 2 -30.76 -25.61 -8.74
C SER A 2 -30.54 -24.76 -7.48
N ALA A 3 -29.33 -24.73 -6.94
CA ALA A 3 -28.95 -23.79 -5.90
C ALA A 3 -28.71 -22.42 -6.52
N ASN A 4 -29.34 -21.45 -5.96
CA ASN A 4 -29.60 -20.10 -6.41
C ASN A 4 -28.31 -19.30 -6.71
N ASN A 5 -28.20 -18.77 -7.91
CA ASN A 5 -27.13 -17.88 -8.37
C ASN A 5 -27.09 -16.51 -7.61
N GLU A 6 -28.11 -16.22 -6.80
CA GLU A 6 -28.18 -15.00 -5.99
C GLU A 6 -27.42 -15.13 -4.65
N ASP A 7 -27.34 -16.32 -4.07
CA ASP A 7 -26.61 -16.54 -2.83
C ASP A 7 -25.08 -16.51 -3.04
N LEU A 8 -24.61 -16.93 -4.21
CA LEU A 8 -23.20 -16.80 -4.60
C LEU A 8 -22.78 -15.33 -4.77
N LYS A 9 -23.69 -14.45 -5.22
CA LYS A 9 -23.40 -13.01 -5.32
C LYS A 9 -23.35 -12.31 -3.97
N LYS A 10 -24.08 -12.75 -2.97
CA LYS A 10 -24.08 -12.17 -1.62
C LYS A 10 -22.86 -12.59 -0.79
N VAL A 11 -22.33 -13.79 -1.01
CA VAL A 11 -21.13 -14.30 -0.31
C VAL A 11 -19.86 -13.62 -0.84
N THR A 12 -19.80 -13.30 -2.15
CA THR A 12 -18.64 -12.61 -2.76
C THR A 12 -18.53 -11.12 -2.41
N GLN A 13 -19.60 -10.49 -1.90
CA GLN A 13 -19.55 -9.07 -1.49
C GLN A 13 -19.11 -8.84 -0.03
N ARG A 14 -19.03 -9.90 0.82
CA ARG A 14 -18.76 -9.74 2.27
C ARG A 14 -17.36 -10.11 2.76
N ARG A 15 -16.46 -10.61 1.92
CA ARG A 15 -15.07 -10.88 2.31
C ARG A 15 -14.10 -10.21 1.33
N ARG A 16 -13.60 -9.03 1.70
CA ARG A 16 -12.37 -8.49 1.12
C ARG A 16 -11.21 -9.36 1.63
N PRO A 17 -10.38 -9.94 0.78
CA PRO A 17 -9.21 -10.69 1.23
C PRO A 17 -8.22 -9.70 1.88
N HIS A 18 -7.93 -9.91 3.16
CA HIS A 18 -6.88 -9.22 3.90
C HIS A 18 -5.70 -10.20 3.99
N GLY A 19 -4.70 -10.03 3.14
CA GLY A 19 -3.46 -10.80 3.19
C GLY A 19 -2.40 -10.28 2.22
N PRO A 20 -1.10 -10.56 2.47
CA PRO A 20 0.02 -10.13 1.63
C PRO A 20 -0.04 -10.65 0.18
N GLY A 21 -0.92 -11.62 -0.11
CA GLY A 21 -1.17 -12.18 -1.45
C GLY A 21 -2.05 -11.33 -2.36
N ALA A 22 -2.64 -10.21 -1.90
CA ALA A 22 -3.41 -9.26 -2.73
C ALA A 22 -2.55 -8.54 -3.79
N ARG A 23 -1.33 -9.00 -4.02
CA ARG A 23 -0.28 -8.34 -4.82
C ARG A 23 -0.55 -8.19 -6.31
N MET A 24 -1.60 -8.76 -6.87
CA MET A 24 -1.94 -8.56 -8.28
C MET A 24 -3.42 -8.83 -8.54
N MET A 25 -4.31 -7.96 -8.09
CA MET A 25 -5.59 -7.83 -8.78
C MET A 25 -5.39 -6.85 -9.95
N PRO A 26 -5.41 -7.30 -11.21
CA PRO A 26 -5.42 -6.39 -12.34
C PRO A 26 -6.75 -5.65 -12.34
N GLY A 27 -6.71 -4.35 -11.99
CA GLY A 27 -7.66 -3.42 -12.48
C GLY A 27 -8.95 -3.25 -11.71
N GLU A 28 -8.91 -2.79 -10.45
CA GLU A 28 -9.97 -1.87 -10.04
C GLU A 28 -9.87 -0.65 -10.96
N LYS A 29 -10.90 -0.44 -11.76
CA LYS A 29 -10.99 0.77 -12.60
C LYS A 29 -11.17 1.96 -11.68
N ALA A 30 -10.41 3.03 -11.92
CA ALA A 30 -10.62 4.29 -11.23
C ALA A 30 -12.10 4.71 -11.34
N LYS A 31 -12.71 5.05 -10.22
CA LYS A 31 -14.09 5.56 -10.16
C LYS A 31 -14.17 6.97 -10.75
N ASP A 32 -13.19 7.81 -10.40
CA ASP A 32 -13.01 9.15 -10.94
C ASP A 32 -11.66 9.27 -11.68
N PHE A 33 -11.65 8.81 -12.94
CA PHE A 33 -10.46 8.88 -13.79
C PHE A 33 -9.99 10.33 -14.00
N LYS A 34 -10.91 11.26 -14.32
CA LYS A 34 -10.55 12.65 -14.64
C LYS A 34 -10.03 13.40 -13.42
N GLY A 35 -10.68 13.25 -12.27
CA GLY A 35 -10.27 13.88 -11.03
C GLY A 35 -8.89 13.40 -10.57
N SER A 36 -8.67 12.08 -10.59
CA SER A 36 -7.41 11.48 -10.18
C SER A 36 -6.23 11.90 -11.06
N ILE A 37 -6.41 11.91 -12.39
CA ILE A 37 -5.39 12.40 -13.33
C ILE A 37 -5.15 13.90 -13.15
N SER A 38 -6.20 14.71 -12.94
CA SER A 38 -6.06 16.15 -12.70
C SER A 38 -5.24 16.45 -11.44
N LYS A 39 -5.50 15.73 -10.33
CA LYS A 39 -4.72 15.84 -9.08
C LYS A 39 -3.25 15.47 -9.30
N LEU A 40 -3.00 14.38 -10.04
CA LEU A 40 -1.64 13.95 -10.38
C LEU A 40 -0.90 15.00 -11.22
N VAL A 41 -1.53 15.54 -12.27
CA VAL A 41 -0.94 16.60 -13.12
C VAL A 41 -0.67 17.86 -12.29
N ARG A 42 -1.55 18.22 -11.36
CA ARG A 42 -1.34 19.34 -10.43
C ARG A 42 -0.13 19.08 -9.52
N PHE A 43 -0.01 17.89 -8.95
CA PHE A 43 1.14 17.49 -8.12
C PHE A 43 2.45 17.55 -8.91
N MET A 44 2.43 17.10 -10.18
CA MET A 44 3.57 17.17 -11.09
C MET A 44 3.85 18.60 -11.60
N GLY A 45 3.06 19.58 -11.22
CA GLY A 45 3.16 20.98 -11.72
C GLY A 45 4.52 21.62 -11.55
N GLN A 46 5.30 21.22 -10.54
CA GLN A 46 6.69 21.65 -10.34
C GLN A 46 7.66 21.16 -11.43
N PHE A 47 7.29 20.13 -12.19
CA PHE A 47 8.12 19.53 -13.26
C PHE A 47 7.63 19.89 -14.67
N LYS A 48 6.76 20.90 -14.83
CA LYS A 48 6.14 21.28 -16.12
C LYS A 48 7.18 21.51 -17.22
N ALA A 49 8.26 22.22 -16.93
CA ALA A 49 9.30 22.49 -17.92
C ALA A 49 9.99 21.20 -18.41
N ALA A 50 10.32 20.29 -17.49
CA ALA A 50 10.92 19.01 -17.83
C ALA A 50 9.97 18.13 -18.65
N LEU A 51 8.67 18.12 -18.31
CA LEU A 51 7.64 17.39 -19.08
C LEU A 51 7.51 17.94 -20.51
N VAL A 52 7.42 19.27 -20.66
CA VAL A 52 7.33 19.90 -21.98
C VAL A 52 8.56 19.58 -22.82
N LEU A 53 9.77 19.68 -22.25
CA LEU A 53 10.99 19.31 -22.95
C LEU A 53 11.02 17.82 -23.32
N ALA A 54 10.63 16.93 -22.43
CA ALA A 54 10.52 15.50 -22.72
C ALA A 54 9.57 15.22 -23.89
N ILE A 55 8.43 15.93 -23.96
CA ILE A 55 7.48 15.84 -25.08
C ILE A 55 8.14 16.34 -26.39
N ILE A 56 8.84 17.46 -26.35
CA ILE A 56 9.53 18.00 -27.52
C ILE A 56 10.57 16.99 -28.05
N PHE A 57 11.39 16.42 -27.16
CA PHE A 57 12.39 15.41 -27.54
C PHE A 57 11.73 14.11 -28.03
N ALA A 58 10.58 13.70 -27.47
CA ALA A 58 9.83 12.55 -27.96
C ALA A 58 9.31 12.77 -29.39
N ILE A 59 8.74 13.94 -29.65
CA ILE A 59 8.29 14.33 -31.00
C ILE A 59 9.48 14.40 -31.96
N GLY A 60 10.58 15.01 -31.55
CA GLY A 60 11.81 15.10 -32.34
C GLY A 60 12.36 13.71 -32.68
N SER A 61 12.49 12.83 -31.70
CA SER A 61 12.92 11.45 -31.92
C SER A 61 12.03 10.72 -32.94
N ALA A 62 10.70 10.79 -32.75
CA ALA A 62 9.74 10.19 -33.70
C ALA A 62 9.85 10.80 -35.10
N ALA A 63 9.95 12.13 -35.22
CA ALA A 63 10.05 12.82 -36.51
C ALA A 63 11.30 12.39 -37.30
N PHE A 64 12.47 12.37 -36.66
CA PHE A 64 13.68 11.90 -37.31
C PHE A 64 13.61 10.42 -37.70
N ASN A 65 13.00 9.60 -36.89
CA ASN A 65 12.78 8.17 -37.21
C ASN A 65 11.83 7.98 -38.38
N ILE A 66 10.79 8.82 -38.50
CA ILE A 66 9.80 8.76 -39.59
C ILE A 66 10.37 9.23 -40.92
N VAL A 67 11.28 10.21 -40.94
CA VAL A 67 11.91 10.72 -42.14
C VAL A 67 12.92 9.72 -42.73
N GLY A 68 13.55 8.91 -41.89
CA GLY A 68 14.59 7.95 -42.29
C GLY A 68 14.23 7.04 -43.48
N PRO A 69 13.07 6.36 -43.48
CA PRO A 69 12.65 5.51 -44.62
C PRO A 69 12.53 6.26 -45.93
N LYS A 70 12.12 7.54 -45.95
CA LYS A 70 12.03 8.37 -47.14
C LYS A 70 13.42 8.73 -47.69
N VAL A 71 14.35 9.09 -46.79
CA VAL A 71 15.74 9.37 -47.23
C VAL A 71 16.41 8.09 -47.74
N LEU A 72 16.25 6.98 -47.02
CA LEU A 72 16.81 5.69 -47.43
C LEU A 72 16.22 5.20 -48.79
N SER A 73 14.96 5.55 -49.10
CA SER A 73 14.32 5.19 -50.35
C SER A 73 15.02 5.80 -51.57
N GLN A 74 15.67 6.96 -51.41
CA GLN A 74 16.46 7.60 -52.47
C GLN A 74 17.67 6.74 -52.84
N ALA A 75 18.35 6.11 -51.89
CA ALA A 75 19.46 5.21 -52.18
C ALA A 75 19.00 3.98 -53.01
N THR A 76 17.78 3.47 -52.76
CA THR A 76 17.22 2.37 -53.54
C THR A 76 16.87 2.83 -54.97
N THR A 77 16.37 4.06 -55.10
CA THR A 77 16.08 4.65 -56.43
C THR A 77 17.37 4.83 -57.24
N GLU A 78 18.40 5.46 -56.63
CA GLU A 78 19.72 5.64 -57.28
C GLU A 78 20.35 4.30 -57.68
N LEU A 79 20.26 3.28 -56.85
CA LEU A 79 20.75 1.94 -57.17
C LEU A 79 20.00 1.33 -58.35
N PHE A 80 18.66 1.47 -58.39
CA PHE A 80 17.84 0.93 -59.43
C PHE A 80 18.09 1.65 -60.80
N GLU A 81 18.11 2.99 -60.79
CA GLU A 81 18.38 3.82 -61.97
C GLU A 81 19.79 3.57 -62.52
N GLY A 82 20.80 3.50 -61.65
CA GLY A 82 22.17 3.16 -62.03
C GLY A 82 22.31 1.75 -62.62
N LEU A 83 21.51 0.78 -62.11
CA LEU A 83 21.47 -0.58 -62.65
C LEU A 83 20.86 -0.58 -64.04
N VAL A 84 19.74 0.14 -64.27
CA VAL A 84 19.09 0.27 -65.60
C VAL A 84 20.01 0.96 -66.59
N ALA A 85 20.69 2.05 -66.19
CA ALA A 85 21.67 2.74 -66.99
C ALA A 85 22.86 1.85 -67.36
N LYS A 86 23.34 1.01 -66.47
CA LYS A 86 24.42 0.05 -66.70
C LYS A 86 24.01 -1.04 -67.72
N VAL A 87 22.79 -1.58 -67.58
CA VAL A 87 22.26 -2.58 -68.48
C VAL A 87 21.98 -1.96 -69.85
N GLY A 88 21.52 -0.70 -69.93
CA GLY A 88 21.29 0.07 -71.13
C GLY A 88 22.58 0.60 -71.83
N GLY A 89 23.73 0.47 -71.16
CA GLY A 89 25.01 0.95 -71.73
C GLY A 89 25.19 2.48 -71.69
N THR A 90 24.32 3.19 -70.89
CA THR A 90 24.28 4.65 -70.84
C THR A 90 24.97 5.23 -69.62
N GLY A 91 25.41 4.38 -68.65
CA GLY A 91 26.03 4.85 -67.42
C GLY A 91 26.38 3.73 -66.41
N GLY A 92 26.52 4.04 -65.12
CA GLY A 92 26.81 3.07 -64.09
C GLY A 92 26.14 3.47 -62.76
N ILE A 93 26.34 2.68 -61.71
CA ILE A 93 25.83 2.94 -60.39
C ILE A 93 26.71 3.99 -59.70
N ASP A 94 26.11 5.06 -59.22
CA ASP A 94 26.81 6.09 -58.41
C ASP A 94 26.87 5.65 -56.95
N PHE A 95 27.98 5.00 -56.57
CA PHE A 95 28.22 4.56 -55.20
C PHE A 95 28.50 5.71 -54.24
N ASP A 96 29.01 6.84 -54.72
CA ASP A 96 29.30 8.00 -53.89
C ASP A 96 28.00 8.70 -53.46
N ALA A 97 27.05 8.85 -54.39
CA ALA A 97 25.71 9.35 -54.06
C ALA A 97 24.99 8.44 -53.07
N ILE A 98 25.02 7.11 -53.28
CA ILE A 98 24.43 6.13 -52.36
C ILE A 98 25.10 6.21 -50.98
N ALA A 99 26.42 6.29 -50.91
CA ALA A 99 27.14 6.43 -49.62
C ALA A 99 26.76 7.72 -48.88
N GLY A 100 26.58 8.83 -49.61
CA GLY A 100 26.10 10.09 -49.03
C GLY A 100 24.70 9.98 -48.44
N ILE A 101 23.76 9.31 -49.12
CA ILE A 101 22.40 9.08 -48.63
C ILE A 101 22.40 8.17 -47.40
N ILE A 102 23.22 7.12 -47.39
CA ILE A 102 23.35 6.21 -46.24
C ILE A 102 23.94 6.97 -45.05
N ALA A 103 24.98 7.79 -45.26
CA ALA A 103 25.56 8.61 -44.21
C ALA A 103 24.54 9.59 -43.62
N ALA A 104 23.76 10.28 -44.45
CA ALA A 104 22.69 11.17 -44.01
C ALA A 104 21.60 10.42 -43.21
N THR A 105 21.21 9.24 -43.63
CA THR A 105 20.25 8.38 -42.94
C THR A 105 20.80 7.94 -41.58
N LEU A 106 22.09 7.60 -41.48
CA LEU A 106 22.77 7.26 -40.22
C LEU A 106 22.75 8.43 -39.26
N VAL A 107 23.06 9.64 -39.72
CA VAL A 107 23.02 10.86 -38.89
C VAL A 107 21.61 11.11 -38.37
N LEU A 108 20.56 10.96 -39.21
CA LEU A 108 19.16 11.09 -38.76
C LEU A 108 18.79 10.09 -37.67
N TYR A 109 19.22 8.84 -37.78
CA TYR A 109 18.96 7.84 -36.77
C TYR A 109 19.77 8.08 -35.49
N LEU A 110 21.00 8.57 -35.59
CA LEU A 110 21.79 8.97 -34.42
C LEU A 110 21.15 10.15 -33.68
N VAL A 111 20.67 11.16 -34.38
CA VAL A 111 19.94 12.29 -33.80
C VAL A 111 18.63 11.81 -33.15
N SER A 112 17.88 10.93 -33.83
CA SER A 112 16.68 10.30 -33.27
C SER A 112 16.99 9.57 -31.96
N ALA A 113 18.05 8.76 -31.94
CA ALA A 113 18.48 8.01 -30.75
C ALA A 113 18.90 8.95 -29.61
N ALA A 114 19.65 10.03 -29.91
CA ALA A 114 20.03 11.04 -28.94
C ALA A 114 18.80 11.75 -28.33
N CYS A 115 17.85 12.15 -29.16
CA CYS A 115 16.57 12.71 -28.70
C CYS A 115 15.79 11.73 -27.81
N GLY A 116 15.70 10.45 -28.22
CA GLY A 116 15.05 9.39 -27.45
C GLY A 116 15.74 9.13 -26.11
N PHE A 117 17.07 9.15 -26.08
CA PHE A 117 17.84 9.02 -24.83
C PHE A 117 17.56 10.18 -23.85
N VAL A 118 17.62 11.42 -24.33
CA VAL A 118 17.33 12.61 -23.51
C VAL A 118 15.89 12.55 -22.97
N GLN A 119 14.93 12.24 -23.83
CA GLN A 119 13.52 12.07 -23.46
C GLN A 119 13.34 10.99 -22.37
N GLY A 120 13.96 9.82 -22.55
CA GLY A 120 13.88 8.73 -21.58
C GLY A 120 14.50 9.11 -20.23
N TRP A 121 15.67 9.74 -20.24
CA TRP A 121 16.33 10.24 -19.04
C TRP A 121 15.48 11.28 -18.29
N MET A 122 14.89 12.22 -19.01
CA MET A 122 14.01 13.25 -18.43
C MET A 122 12.74 12.62 -17.83
N MET A 123 12.04 11.72 -18.57
CA MET A 123 10.83 11.06 -18.07
C MET A 123 11.10 10.22 -16.82
N THR A 124 12.19 9.45 -16.82
CA THR A 124 12.60 8.67 -15.66
C THR A 124 12.88 9.58 -14.46
N SER A 125 13.60 10.69 -14.68
CA SER A 125 13.88 11.67 -13.61
C SER A 125 12.60 12.28 -13.04
N VAL A 126 11.66 12.70 -13.89
CA VAL A 126 10.36 13.25 -13.46
C VAL A 126 9.55 12.21 -12.71
N SER A 127 9.46 10.98 -13.23
CA SER A 127 8.74 9.88 -12.60
C SER A 127 9.28 9.57 -11.20
N GLN A 128 10.61 9.41 -11.05
CA GLN A 128 11.22 9.08 -9.77
C GLN A 128 11.10 10.21 -8.74
N ARG A 129 11.24 11.47 -9.16
CA ARG A 129 11.03 12.62 -8.27
C ARG A 129 9.57 12.74 -7.83
N THR A 130 8.62 12.41 -8.70
CA THR A 130 7.19 12.36 -8.35
C THR A 130 6.93 11.26 -7.32
N CYS A 131 7.46 10.05 -7.53
CA CYS A 131 7.34 8.96 -6.56
C CYS A 131 7.96 9.30 -5.20
N TYR A 132 9.16 9.91 -5.21
CA TYR A 132 9.81 10.40 -3.99
C TYR A 132 8.93 11.41 -3.24
N GLY A 133 8.39 12.41 -3.96
CA GLY A 133 7.51 13.42 -3.38
C GLY A 133 6.21 12.83 -2.79
N LEU A 134 5.61 11.85 -3.49
CA LEU A 134 4.42 11.15 -2.99
C LEU A 134 4.70 10.33 -1.74
N ARG A 135 5.80 9.54 -1.72
CA ARG A 135 6.18 8.77 -0.53
C ARG A 135 6.45 9.67 0.66
N ARG A 136 7.14 10.79 0.42
CA ARG A 136 7.37 11.79 1.47
C ARG A 136 6.06 12.38 1.99
N ALA A 137 5.16 12.79 1.10
CA ALA A 137 3.86 13.34 1.48
C ALA A 137 3.00 12.33 2.27
N ILE A 138 3.03 11.03 1.88
CA ILE A 138 2.34 9.97 2.61
C ILE A 138 2.96 9.77 3.99
N ALA A 139 4.30 9.72 4.10
CA ALA A 139 4.99 9.57 5.39
C ALA A 139 4.67 10.73 6.34
N GLU A 140 4.80 11.98 5.86
CA GLU A 140 4.44 13.18 6.64
C GLU A 140 2.94 13.20 7.03
N LYS A 141 2.08 12.63 6.19
CA LYS A 141 0.64 12.49 6.48
C LYS A 141 0.38 11.48 7.59
N ILE A 142 1.08 10.34 7.60
CA ILE A 142 0.95 9.29 8.62
C ILE A 142 1.19 9.88 10.02
N ASP A 143 2.20 10.74 10.18
CA ASP A 143 2.53 11.35 11.47
C ASP A 143 1.42 12.30 11.98
N ARG A 144 0.60 12.84 11.08
CA ARG A 144 -0.49 13.77 11.41
C ARG A 144 -1.87 13.12 11.45
N MET A 145 -1.96 11.82 11.14
CA MET A 145 -3.24 11.11 11.12
C MET A 145 -3.73 10.77 12.55
N PRO A 146 -5.04 10.82 12.80
CA PRO A 146 -5.61 10.34 14.05
C PRO A 146 -5.43 8.82 14.19
N VAL A 147 -5.21 8.34 15.42
CA VAL A 147 -5.07 6.90 15.73
C VAL A 147 -6.28 6.11 15.24
N GLY A 148 -7.48 6.69 15.33
CA GLY A 148 -8.72 6.07 14.85
C GLY A 148 -8.76 5.73 13.36
N TYR A 149 -7.91 6.35 12.54
CA TYR A 149 -7.74 5.93 11.15
C TYR A 149 -7.11 4.54 11.05
N PHE A 150 -6.04 4.30 11.81
CA PHE A 150 -5.29 3.03 11.79
C PHE A 150 -6.07 1.88 12.45
N GLU A 151 -6.94 2.19 13.42
CA GLU A 151 -7.83 1.19 14.03
C GLU A 151 -8.94 0.73 13.09
N ARG A 152 -9.41 1.61 12.19
CA ARG A 152 -10.46 1.30 11.20
C ARG A 152 -9.92 0.71 9.91
N ASN A 153 -8.66 0.97 9.57
CA ASN A 153 -8.02 0.54 8.33
C ASN A 153 -6.86 -0.41 8.62
N SER A 154 -6.64 -1.39 7.75
CA SER A 154 -5.51 -2.31 7.94
C SER A 154 -4.17 -1.61 7.65
N THR A 155 -3.16 -1.91 8.46
CA THR A 155 -1.78 -1.45 8.25
C THR A 155 -1.25 -1.85 6.87
N GLY A 156 -1.59 -3.07 6.42
CA GLY A 156 -1.20 -3.58 5.10
C GLY A 156 -1.76 -2.74 3.93
N ASP A 157 -2.96 -2.19 4.08
CA ASP A 157 -3.58 -1.32 3.07
C ASP A 157 -2.82 0.02 2.94
N THR A 158 -2.46 0.61 4.07
CA THR A 158 -1.65 1.84 4.11
C THR A 158 -0.24 1.61 3.55
N LEU A 159 0.41 0.51 3.93
CA LEU A 159 1.71 0.14 3.42
C LEU A 159 1.69 -0.11 1.90
N SER A 160 0.63 -0.77 1.39
CA SER A 160 0.44 -1.00 -0.05
C SER A 160 0.33 0.31 -0.85
N ARG A 161 -0.24 1.37 -0.28
CA ARG A 161 -0.29 2.70 -0.92
C ARG A 161 1.09 3.33 -1.06
N ILE A 162 1.94 3.20 -0.02
CA ILE A 162 3.31 3.75 -0.03
C ILE A 162 4.21 3.00 -1.01
N THR A 163 4.06 1.68 -1.10
CA THR A 163 4.90 0.81 -1.92
C THR A 163 4.29 0.59 -3.29
N ASN A 164 3.26 -0.26 -3.37
CA ASN A 164 2.75 -0.78 -4.63
C ASN A 164 2.05 0.29 -5.50
N ASP A 165 1.24 1.17 -4.89
CA ASP A 165 0.50 2.18 -5.66
C ASP A 165 1.44 3.26 -6.19
N VAL A 166 2.42 3.72 -5.39
CA VAL A 166 3.41 4.70 -5.85
C VAL A 166 4.31 4.10 -6.94
N ASP A 167 4.72 2.82 -6.82
CA ASP A 167 5.51 2.15 -7.84
C ASP A 167 4.72 1.93 -9.15
N THR A 168 3.46 1.51 -9.03
CA THR A 168 2.55 1.38 -10.18
C THR A 168 2.37 2.71 -10.89
N LEU A 169 2.20 3.80 -10.15
CA LEU A 169 2.09 5.13 -10.71
C LEU A 169 3.39 5.54 -11.41
N GLY A 170 4.55 5.30 -10.80
CA GLY A 170 5.86 5.62 -11.37
C GLY A 170 6.14 4.88 -12.67
N GLN A 171 5.87 3.57 -12.70
CA GLN A 171 6.02 2.75 -13.90
C GLN A 171 5.05 3.19 -15.01
N SER A 172 3.78 3.44 -14.64
CA SER A 172 2.76 3.87 -15.58
C SER A 172 3.04 5.27 -16.16
N LEU A 173 3.58 6.19 -15.38
CA LEU A 173 4.04 7.50 -15.85
C LEU A 173 5.17 7.35 -16.87
N ASN A 174 6.19 6.58 -16.54
CA ASN A 174 7.37 6.44 -17.40
C ASN A 174 7.03 5.75 -18.73
N GLN A 175 6.31 4.62 -18.67
CA GLN A 175 5.98 3.83 -19.84
C GLN A 175 4.74 4.36 -20.58
N GLY A 176 3.64 4.60 -19.87
CA GLY A 176 2.35 4.92 -20.46
C GLY A 176 2.32 6.27 -21.16
N VAL A 177 2.84 7.32 -20.52
CA VAL A 177 2.86 8.67 -21.10
C VAL A 177 3.82 8.73 -22.27
N THR A 178 5.02 8.17 -22.12
CA THR A 178 5.99 8.07 -23.23
C THR A 178 5.41 7.35 -24.44
N GLN A 179 4.83 6.17 -24.21
CA GLN A 179 4.23 5.35 -25.27
C GLN A 179 3.08 6.07 -25.99
N LEU A 180 2.23 6.78 -25.24
CA LEU A 180 1.13 7.55 -25.81
C LEU A 180 1.65 8.62 -26.77
N ILE A 181 2.63 9.43 -26.34
CA ILE A 181 3.19 10.53 -27.12
C ILE A 181 3.91 10.01 -28.37
N THR A 182 4.78 9.02 -28.21
CA THR A 182 5.54 8.46 -29.33
C THR A 182 4.63 7.77 -30.35
N SER A 183 3.65 6.97 -29.89
CA SER A 183 2.71 6.28 -30.78
C SER A 183 1.81 7.26 -31.54
N ALA A 184 1.26 8.28 -30.86
CA ALA A 184 0.44 9.30 -31.51
C ALA A 184 1.26 10.10 -32.53
N THR A 185 2.46 10.53 -32.18
CA THR A 185 3.36 11.25 -33.10
C THR A 185 3.74 10.39 -34.29
N THR A 186 4.04 9.10 -34.06
CA THR A 186 4.40 8.18 -35.14
C THR A 186 3.24 7.96 -36.10
N ILE A 187 2.03 7.71 -35.63
CA ILE A 187 0.85 7.52 -36.49
C ILE A 187 0.60 8.77 -37.35
N VAL A 188 0.55 9.94 -36.73
CA VAL A 188 0.29 11.20 -37.43
C VAL A 188 1.42 11.50 -38.45
N GLY A 189 2.66 11.38 -38.00
CA GLY A 189 3.80 11.68 -38.87
C GLY A 189 3.96 10.70 -40.02
N VAL A 190 3.72 9.40 -39.82
CA VAL A 190 3.73 8.38 -40.88
C VAL A 190 2.63 8.69 -41.89
N VAL A 191 1.41 9.01 -41.48
CA VAL A 191 0.32 9.38 -42.41
C VAL A 191 0.69 10.62 -43.23
N ILE A 192 1.25 11.66 -42.59
CA ILE A 192 1.72 12.84 -43.30
C ILE A 192 2.78 12.48 -44.35
N MET A 193 3.80 11.70 -43.99
CA MET A 193 4.85 11.29 -44.91
C MET A 193 4.30 10.43 -46.09
N MET A 194 3.37 9.53 -45.82
CA MET A 194 2.73 8.73 -46.86
C MET A 194 1.94 9.59 -47.85
N LEU A 195 1.21 10.62 -47.34
CA LEU A 195 0.47 11.57 -48.19
C LEU A 195 1.39 12.38 -49.10
N THR A 196 2.61 12.71 -48.64
CA THR A 196 3.60 13.43 -49.47
C THR A 196 4.16 12.58 -50.61
N ILE A 197 4.10 11.24 -50.49
CA ILE A 197 4.59 10.33 -51.53
C ILE A 197 3.46 10.03 -52.54
N ASN A 198 2.36 9.45 -52.07
CA ASN A 198 1.22 9.15 -52.92
C ASN A 198 -0.09 8.99 -52.15
N PRO A 199 -1.13 9.81 -52.39
CA PRO A 199 -2.41 9.75 -51.70
C PRO A 199 -3.18 8.44 -51.88
N LEU A 200 -3.11 7.81 -53.04
CA LEU A 200 -3.82 6.55 -53.32
C LEU A 200 -3.26 5.40 -52.50
N LEU A 201 -1.93 5.24 -52.46
CA LEU A 201 -1.28 4.23 -51.61
C LEU A 201 -1.52 4.50 -50.14
N THR A 202 -1.60 5.79 -49.73
CA THR A 202 -1.96 6.17 -48.38
C THR A 202 -3.38 5.72 -48.03
N GLY A 203 -4.33 5.91 -48.96
CA GLY A 203 -5.71 5.43 -48.78
C GLY A 203 -5.79 3.92 -48.57
N ILE A 204 -5.04 3.14 -49.37
CA ILE A 204 -4.94 1.67 -49.18
C ILE A 204 -4.39 1.32 -47.81
N THR A 205 -3.34 2.00 -47.37
CA THR A 205 -2.73 1.73 -46.06
C THR A 205 -3.64 2.15 -44.91
N VAL A 206 -4.29 3.31 -44.99
CA VAL A 206 -5.21 3.80 -43.94
C VAL A 206 -6.45 2.90 -43.82
N LEU A 207 -6.86 2.21 -44.92
CA LEU A 207 -7.95 1.22 -44.85
C LEU A 207 -7.62 0.03 -43.93
N ILE A 208 -6.34 -0.23 -43.66
CA ILE A 208 -5.91 -1.24 -42.67
C ILE A 208 -6.40 -0.89 -41.26
N LEU A 209 -6.52 0.41 -40.91
CA LEU A 209 -6.94 0.89 -39.58
C LEU A 209 -8.30 0.34 -39.18
N PRO A 210 -9.40 0.58 -39.87
CA PRO A 210 -10.71 0.08 -39.46
C PRO A 210 -10.74 -1.46 -39.44
N VAL A 211 -10.05 -2.14 -40.34
CA VAL A 211 -9.94 -3.61 -40.32
C VAL A 211 -9.24 -4.08 -39.07
N SER A 212 -8.09 -3.48 -38.74
CA SER A 212 -7.35 -3.79 -37.48
C SER A 212 -8.20 -3.53 -36.25
N LEU A 213 -8.87 -2.38 -36.17
CA LEU A 213 -9.70 -2.03 -35.03
C LEU A 213 -10.86 -2.99 -34.81
N VAL A 214 -11.55 -3.42 -35.89
CA VAL A 214 -12.63 -4.40 -35.82
C VAL A 214 -12.10 -5.75 -35.31
N LEU A 215 -10.96 -6.21 -35.81
CA LEU A 215 -10.34 -7.46 -35.41
C LEU A 215 -9.88 -7.40 -33.93
N ILE A 216 -9.20 -6.33 -33.54
CA ILE A 216 -8.78 -6.11 -32.15
C ILE A 216 -10.01 -6.13 -31.23
N PHE A 217 -11.04 -5.35 -31.56
CA PHE A 217 -12.25 -5.28 -30.74
C PHE A 217 -12.95 -6.65 -30.59
N THR A 218 -13.00 -7.42 -31.68
CA THR A 218 -13.59 -8.76 -31.68
C THR A 218 -12.81 -9.72 -30.77
N VAL A 219 -11.47 -9.74 -30.88
CA VAL A 219 -10.61 -10.60 -30.06
C VAL A 219 -10.68 -10.18 -28.59
N VAL A 220 -10.59 -8.89 -28.29
CA VAL A 220 -10.69 -8.37 -26.91
C VAL A 220 -12.04 -8.73 -26.30
N LYS A 221 -13.15 -8.53 -27.03
CA LYS A 221 -14.50 -8.87 -26.53
C LYS A 221 -14.64 -10.37 -26.27
N ALA A 222 -14.12 -11.23 -27.15
CA ALA A 222 -14.14 -12.67 -26.97
C ALA A 222 -13.28 -13.13 -25.78
N SER A 223 -12.09 -12.56 -25.61
CA SER A 223 -11.14 -12.89 -24.55
C SER A 223 -11.61 -12.40 -23.18
N GLN A 224 -12.33 -11.28 -23.10
CA GLN A 224 -12.68 -10.60 -21.84
C GLN A 224 -13.47 -11.49 -20.86
N LYS A 225 -14.35 -12.36 -21.36
CA LYS A 225 -15.13 -13.30 -20.54
C LYS A 225 -14.20 -14.29 -19.82
N HIS A 226 -13.26 -14.86 -20.57
CA HIS A 226 -12.30 -15.85 -20.04
C HIS A 226 -11.28 -15.20 -19.11
N PHE A 227 -10.85 -13.99 -19.43
CA PHE A 227 -9.96 -13.22 -18.56
C PHE A 227 -10.59 -12.92 -17.20
N ARG A 228 -11.87 -12.52 -17.15
CA ARG A 228 -12.59 -12.31 -15.89
C ARG A 228 -12.73 -13.61 -15.09
N ALA A 229 -13.03 -14.72 -15.75
CA ALA A 229 -13.10 -16.03 -15.11
C ALA A 229 -11.74 -16.46 -14.55
N GLN A 230 -10.65 -16.26 -15.32
CA GLN A 230 -9.28 -16.51 -14.87
C GLN A 230 -8.95 -15.71 -13.60
N GLN A 231 -9.26 -14.42 -13.57
CA GLN A 231 -9.01 -13.58 -12.39
C GLN A 231 -9.84 -14.03 -11.17
N ALA A 232 -11.09 -14.39 -11.37
CA ALA A 232 -11.93 -14.89 -10.28
C ALA A 232 -11.40 -16.22 -9.70
N MET A 233 -10.93 -17.14 -10.55
CA MET A 233 -10.35 -18.42 -10.10
C MET A 233 -8.99 -18.22 -9.44
N LEU A 234 -8.16 -17.29 -9.94
CA LEU A 234 -6.89 -16.95 -9.32
C LEU A 234 -7.10 -16.37 -7.90
N GLY A 235 -8.10 -15.47 -7.76
CA GLY A 235 -8.48 -14.96 -6.44
C GLY A 235 -8.97 -16.06 -5.49
N ALA A 236 -9.75 -17.03 -5.98
CA ALA A 236 -10.21 -18.16 -5.19
C ALA A 236 -9.05 -19.08 -4.74
N ILE A 237 -8.08 -19.36 -5.63
CA ILE A 237 -6.88 -20.14 -5.29
C ILE A 237 -6.04 -19.41 -4.24
N ASN A 238 -5.79 -18.12 -4.43
CA ASN A 238 -5.00 -17.34 -3.46
C ASN A 238 -5.65 -17.34 -2.08
N GLY A 239 -6.98 -17.15 -2.01
CA GLY A 239 -7.71 -17.23 -0.74
C GLY A 239 -7.64 -18.63 -0.10
N GLN A 240 -7.76 -19.70 -0.89
CA GLN A 240 -7.65 -21.06 -0.41
C GLN A 240 -6.24 -21.39 0.09
N VAL A 241 -5.20 -20.91 -0.60
CA VAL A 241 -3.80 -21.07 -0.19
C VAL A 241 -3.56 -20.35 1.14
N GLU A 242 -3.99 -19.09 1.25
CA GLU A 242 -3.86 -18.31 2.49
C GLU A 242 -4.56 -18.98 3.66
N GLU A 243 -5.82 -19.43 3.47
CA GLU A 243 -6.59 -20.15 4.50
C GLU A 243 -5.90 -21.45 4.92
N THR A 244 -5.39 -22.23 3.94
CA THR A 244 -4.72 -23.50 4.20
C THR A 244 -3.40 -23.31 4.92
N PHE A 245 -2.59 -22.32 4.54
CA PHE A 245 -1.31 -22.05 5.20
C PHE A 245 -1.53 -21.51 6.62
N SER A 246 -2.46 -20.58 6.80
CA SER A 246 -2.79 -20.03 8.13
C SER A 246 -3.37 -21.09 9.06
N GLY A 247 -4.18 -22.02 8.52
CA GLY A 247 -4.79 -23.13 9.25
C GLY A 247 -4.02 -24.44 9.15
N HIS A 248 -2.74 -24.47 8.73
CA HIS A 248 -2.02 -25.71 8.41
C HIS A 248 -1.97 -26.70 9.59
N ALA A 249 -1.73 -26.21 10.79
CA ALA A 249 -1.73 -27.03 12.00
C ALA A 249 -3.08 -27.74 12.23
N ILE A 250 -4.19 -27.02 11.95
CA ILE A 250 -5.54 -27.58 12.08
C ILE A 250 -5.80 -28.63 11.00
N VAL A 251 -5.42 -28.34 9.75
CA VAL A 251 -5.52 -29.31 8.63
C VAL A 251 -4.81 -30.62 8.98
N ARG A 252 -3.61 -30.52 9.55
CA ARG A 252 -2.81 -31.66 10.01
C ARG A 252 -3.45 -32.38 11.20
N ALA A 253 -3.88 -31.63 12.22
CA ALA A 253 -4.50 -32.20 13.42
C ALA A 253 -5.78 -33.03 13.11
N PHE A 254 -6.51 -32.64 12.06
CA PHE A 254 -7.74 -33.33 11.64
C PHE A 254 -7.56 -34.24 10.42
N ASN A 255 -6.33 -34.47 9.94
CA ASN A 255 -5.99 -35.32 8.77
C ASN A 255 -6.81 -34.95 7.52
N ARG A 256 -6.93 -33.64 7.20
CA ARG A 256 -7.74 -33.14 6.10
C ARG A 256 -6.95 -32.76 4.85
N GLU A 257 -5.67 -33.12 4.75
CA GLU A 257 -4.77 -32.76 3.65
C GLU A 257 -5.33 -33.20 2.30
N GLN A 258 -5.85 -34.44 2.22
CA GLN A 258 -6.39 -34.98 0.97
C GLN A 258 -7.62 -34.20 0.50
N ALA A 259 -8.53 -33.83 1.42
CA ALA A 259 -9.73 -33.05 1.10
C ALA A 259 -9.37 -31.63 0.62
N VAL A 260 -8.36 -31.01 1.25
CA VAL A 260 -7.84 -29.70 0.84
C VAL A 260 -7.18 -29.78 -0.54
N ALA A 261 -6.35 -30.80 -0.79
CA ALA A 261 -5.70 -31.01 -2.08
C ALA A 261 -6.72 -31.26 -3.21
N GLU A 262 -7.79 -32.03 -2.93
CA GLU A 262 -8.85 -32.29 -3.91
C GLU A 262 -9.63 -31.00 -4.25
N THR A 263 -9.94 -30.18 -3.24
CA THR A 263 -10.61 -28.89 -3.44
C THR A 263 -9.74 -27.92 -4.25
N PHE A 264 -8.44 -27.87 -3.92
CA PHE A 264 -7.46 -27.10 -4.67
C PHE A 264 -7.39 -27.58 -6.14
N GLY A 265 -7.30 -28.90 -6.36
CA GLY A 265 -7.28 -29.49 -7.69
C GLY A 265 -8.47 -29.09 -8.56
N LYS A 266 -9.68 -29.12 -8.00
CA LYS A 266 -10.92 -28.71 -8.70
C LYS A 266 -10.90 -27.21 -9.07
N THR A 267 -10.39 -26.37 -8.20
CA THR A 267 -10.28 -24.92 -8.47
C THR A 267 -9.18 -24.63 -9.49
N ASN A 268 -8.05 -25.34 -9.39
CA ASN A 268 -6.94 -25.22 -10.32
C ASN A 268 -7.31 -25.67 -11.74
N GLU A 269 -8.10 -26.72 -11.89
CA GLU A 269 -8.62 -27.16 -13.19
C GLU A 269 -9.47 -26.08 -13.87
N LYS A 270 -10.37 -25.43 -13.11
CA LYS A 270 -11.16 -24.30 -13.60
C LYS A 270 -10.28 -23.09 -13.98
N LEU A 271 -9.22 -22.84 -13.19
CA LEU A 271 -8.24 -21.82 -13.52
C LEU A 271 -7.52 -22.15 -14.82
N TYR A 272 -7.06 -23.40 -14.98
CA TYR A 272 -6.39 -23.87 -16.19
C TYR A 272 -7.25 -23.65 -17.43
N GLU A 273 -8.52 -24.10 -17.41
CA GLU A 273 -9.41 -23.92 -18.56
C GLU A 273 -9.63 -22.44 -18.92
N SER A 274 -9.82 -21.60 -17.90
CA SER A 274 -10.07 -20.16 -18.09
C SER A 274 -8.81 -19.46 -18.58
N ALA A 275 -7.66 -19.80 -18.02
CA ALA A 275 -6.36 -19.23 -18.39
C ALA A 275 -5.95 -19.65 -19.80
N TRP A 276 -6.11 -20.95 -20.14
CA TRP A 276 -5.80 -21.45 -21.47
C TRP A 276 -6.61 -20.70 -22.55
N LYS A 277 -7.93 -20.60 -22.37
CA LYS A 277 -8.82 -19.90 -23.33
C LYS A 277 -8.49 -18.41 -23.42
N SER A 278 -8.21 -17.77 -22.28
CA SER A 278 -7.81 -16.36 -22.22
C SER A 278 -6.49 -16.12 -22.95
N GLN A 279 -5.47 -16.91 -22.66
CA GLN A 279 -4.13 -16.78 -23.27
C GLN A 279 -4.14 -17.13 -24.75
N PHE A 280 -4.87 -18.19 -25.15
CA PHE A 280 -5.00 -18.56 -26.55
C PHE A 280 -5.60 -17.41 -27.38
N LEU A 281 -6.76 -16.86 -26.94
CA LEU A 281 -7.39 -15.73 -27.64
C LEU A 281 -6.50 -14.49 -27.67
N SER A 282 -5.87 -14.16 -26.54
CA SER A 282 -4.96 -13.01 -26.47
C SER A 282 -3.70 -13.22 -27.30
N GLY A 283 -3.19 -14.44 -27.35
CA GLY A 283 -2.02 -14.82 -28.17
C GLY A 283 -2.25 -14.67 -29.68
N PHE A 284 -3.49 -14.77 -30.13
CA PHE A 284 -3.85 -14.55 -31.55
C PHE A 284 -3.73 -13.08 -31.98
N MET A 285 -3.67 -12.13 -31.03
CA MET A 285 -3.62 -10.70 -31.36
C MET A 285 -2.42 -10.39 -32.28
N GLN A 286 -1.22 -10.83 -31.90
CA GLN A 286 0.00 -10.52 -32.69
C GLN A 286 0.02 -11.19 -34.08
N PRO A 287 -0.30 -12.49 -34.23
CA PRO A 287 -0.46 -13.11 -35.54
C PRO A 287 -1.49 -12.43 -36.46
N ILE A 288 -2.64 -12.04 -35.92
CA ILE A 288 -3.68 -11.32 -36.68
C ILE A 288 -3.16 -9.97 -37.16
N MET A 289 -2.51 -9.21 -36.28
CA MET A 289 -1.95 -7.90 -36.62
C MET A 289 -0.84 -8.02 -37.67
N ASN A 290 0.00 -9.05 -37.58
CA ASN A 290 1.01 -9.34 -38.58
C ASN A 290 0.36 -9.73 -39.92
N PHE A 291 -0.71 -10.54 -39.90
CA PHE A 291 -1.44 -10.91 -41.13
C PHE A 291 -2.05 -9.69 -41.81
N VAL A 292 -2.72 -8.80 -41.05
CA VAL A 292 -3.29 -7.56 -41.59
C VAL A 292 -2.19 -6.63 -42.13
N GLY A 293 -1.07 -6.50 -41.41
CA GLY A 293 0.09 -5.76 -41.90
C GLY A 293 0.66 -6.32 -43.20
N ASN A 294 0.73 -7.66 -43.33
CA ASN A 294 1.19 -8.32 -44.56
C ASN A 294 0.19 -8.16 -45.72
N LEU A 295 -1.12 -8.12 -45.46
CA LEU A 295 -2.10 -7.77 -46.49
C LEU A 295 -1.87 -6.34 -47.02
N GLY A 296 -1.59 -5.40 -46.09
CA GLY A 296 -1.22 -4.03 -46.49
C GLY A 296 0.06 -3.98 -47.30
N TYR A 297 1.07 -4.76 -46.91
CA TYR A 297 2.30 -4.92 -47.70
C TYR A 297 2.01 -5.40 -49.11
N VAL A 298 1.21 -6.46 -49.29
CA VAL A 298 0.85 -7.00 -50.59
C VAL A 298 0.07 -5.96 -51.41
N GLY A 299 -0.89 -5.25 -50.78
CA GLY A 299 -1.65 -4.20 -51.45
C GLY A 299 -0.77 -3.05 -51.94
N VAL A 300 0.16 -2.59 -51.09
CA VAL A 300 1.14 -1.54 -51.47
C VAL A 300 2.10 -2.03 -52.54
N ALA A 301 2.59 -3.27 -52.47
CA ALA A 301 3.50 -3.82 -53.47
C ALA A 301 2.83 -3.93 -54.83
N LEU A 302 1.59 -4.45 -54.92
CA LEU A 302 0.84 -4.57 -56.15
C LEU A 302 0.50 -3.20 -56.77
N ALA A 303 -0.17 -2.33 -55.99
CA ALA A 303 -0.56 -1.01 -56.49
C ALA A 303 0.66 -0.11 -56.73
N GLY A 304 1.69 -0.21 -55.89
CA GLY A 304 2.94 0.53 -56.06
C GLY A 304 3.71 0.11 -57.31
N SER A 305 3.77 -1.18 -57.63
CA SER A 305 4.41 -1.66 -58.85
C SER A 305 3.72 -1.13 -60.10
N VAL A 306 2.37 -1.10 -60.13
CA VAL A 306 1.62 -0.52 -61.27
C VAL A 306 1.93 0.98 -61.39
N LEU A 307 1.96 1.73 -60.30
CA LEU A 307 2.26 3.16 -60.32
C LEU A 307 3.73 3.44 -60.69
N ALA A 308 4.65 2.58 -60.29
CA ALA A 308 6.06 2.70 -60.67
C ALA A 308 6.28 2.46 -62.17
N VAL A 309 5.60 1.46 -62.76
CA VAL A 309 5.64 1.21 -64.24
C VAL A 309 5.05 2.41 -65.02
N GLN A 310 4.05 3.09 -64.42
CA GLN A 310 3.48 4.31 -65.00
C GLN A 310 4.35 5.57 -64.75
N GLY A 311 5.46 5.46 -64.03
CA GLY A 311 6.35 6.58 -63.73
C GLY A 311 5.80 7.58 -62.71
N VAL A 312 4.72 7.22 -61.96
CA VAL A 312 4.11 8.09 -60.94
C VAL A 312 4.89 8.09 -59.63
N ILE A 313 5.52 6.98 -59.29
CA ILE A 313 6.36 6.82 -58.10
C ILE A 313 7.65 6.07 -58.46
N THR A 314 8.66 6.15 -57.59
CA THR A 314 9.93 5.43 -57.77
C THR A 314 9.89 4.04 -57.10
N VAL A 315 10.85 3.17 -57.45
CA VAL A 315 11.01 1.86 -56.75
C VAL A 315 11.35 2.06 -55.27
N GLY A 316 12.15 3.09 -54.96
CA GLY A 316 12.44 3.46 -53.61
C GLY A 316 11.20 3.89 -52.82
N ASP A 317 10.22 4.56 -53.45
CA ASP A 317 8.97 4.92 -52.81
C ASP A 317 8.15 3.70 -52.38
N ILE A 318 8.17 2.63 -53.16
CA ILE A 318 7.52 1.35 -52.74
C ILE A 318 8.17 0.82 -51.46
N GLN A 319 9.51 0.85 -51.41
CA GLN A 319 10.25 0.42 -50.20
C GLN A 319 9.90 1.29 -48.99
N ALA A 320 9.84 2.62 -49.15
CA ALA A 320 9.45 3.53 -48.07
C ALA A 320 8.03 3.24 -47.57
N PHE A 321 7.07 3.02 -48.49
CA PHE A 321 5.70 2.67 -48.13
C PHE A 321 5.61 1.36 -47.36
N ILE A 322 6.33 0.34 -47.77
CA ILE A 322 6.39 -0.95 -47.04
C ILE A 322 6.86 -0.73 -45.59
N GLN A 323 7.90 0.10 -45.39
CA GLN A 323 8.39 0.42 -44.09
C GLN A 323 7.36 1.24 -43.28
N TYR A 324 6.67 2.19 -43.93
CA TYR A 324 5.62 2.96 -43.31
C TYR A 324 4.39 2.11 -42.88
N VAL A 325 3.99 1.11 -43.65
CA VAL A 325 2.94 0.15 -43.26
C VAL A 325 3.31 -0.54 -41.94
N LYS A 326 4.57 -0.97 -41.78
CA LYS A 326 5.06 -1.57 -40.52
C LYS A 326 5.06 -0.56 -39.40
N ASN A 327 5.61 0.63 -39.63
CA ASN A 327 5.70 1.72 -38.64
C ASN A 327 4.31 2.27 -38.26
N PHE A 328 3.27 2.04 -39.05
CA PHE A 328 1.90 2.43 -38.80
C PHE A 328 1.15 1.39 -37.94
N THR A 329 1.35 0.09 -38.22
CA THR A 329 0.62 -0.98 -37.54
C THR A 329 1.08 -1.19 -36.10
N GLN A 330 2.38 -1.05 -35.82
CA GLN A 330 2.96 -1.29 -34.52
C GLN A 330 2.42 -0.32 -33.42
N PRO A 331 2.38 1.01 -33.62
CA PRO A 331 1.82 1.93 -32.64
C PRO A 331 0.35 1.71 -32.32
N ILE A 332 -0.44 1.19 -33.27
CA ILE A 332 -1.86 0.88 -33.03
C ILE A 332 -2.01 -0.22 -31.97
N THR A 333 -1.18 -1.27 -32.08
CA THR A 333 -1.15 -2.34 -31.07
C THR A 333 -0.71 -1.79 -29.70
N GLN A 334 0.27 -0.91 -29.67
CA GLN A 334 0.77 -0.27 -28.45
C GLN A 334 -0.29 0.63 -27.79
N LEU A 335 -1.03 1.44 -28.55
CA LEU A 335 -2.10 2.30 -28.02
C LEU A 335 -3.23 1.50 -27.36
N SER A 336 -3.50 0.28 -27.83
CA SER A 336 -4.49 -0.59 -27.19
C SER A 336 -4.08 -1.00 -25.77
N GLN A 337 -2.78 -1.11 -25.50
CA GLN A 337 -2.23 -1.42 -24.16
C GLN A 337 -2.16 -0.19 -23.26
N VAL A 338 -1.91 1.00 -23.81
CA VAL A 338 -1.82 2.26 -23.06
C VAL A 338 -3.10 2.54 -22.28
N GLY A 339 -4.27 2.21 -22.83
CA GLY A 339 -5.54 2.37 -22.14
C GLY A 339 -5.59 1.67 -20.77
N ASN A 340 -5.05 0.46 -20.68
CA ASN A 340 -4.96 -0.30 -19.43
C ASN A 340 -3.94 0.32 -18.46
N VAL A 341 -2.78 0.75 -18.96
CA VAL A 341 -1.75 1.41 -18.15
C VAL A 341 -2.27 2.72 -17.56
N LEU A 342 -2.99 3.52 -18.33
CA LEU A 342 -3.61 4.76 -17.84
C LEU A 342 -4.71 4.49 -16.80
N GLN A 343 -5.48 3.42 -16.94
CA GLN A 343 -6.47 3.01 -15.93
C GLN A 343 -5.80 2.59 -14.62
N GLN A 344 -4.71 1.82 -14.68
CA GLN A 344 -3.93 1.42 -13.50
C GLN A 344 -3.32 2.65 -12.82
N MET A 345 -2.75 3.57 -13.58
CA MET A 345 -2.21 4.84 -13.08
C MET A 345 -3.29 5.67 -12.37
N ALA A 346 -4.47 5.79 -12.98
CA ALA A 346 -5.57 6.55 -12.39
C ALA A 346 -6.09 5.90 -11.10
N ALA A 347 -6.21 4.57 -11.05
CA ALA A 347 -6.64 3.85 -9.85
C ALA A 347 -5.61 3.97 -8.72
N ALA A 348 -4.32 3.86 -9.00
CA ALA A 348 -3.26 4.07 -8.02
C ALA A 348 -3.26 5.52 -7.51
N ALA A 349 -3.38 6.50 -8.41
CA ALA A 349 -3.48 7.92 -8.05
C ALA A 349 -4.72 8.19 -7.18
N GLU A 350 -5.89 7.61 -7.51
CA GLU A 350 -7.12 7.75 -6.72
C GLU A 350 -6.91 7.29 -5.27
N ARG A 351 -6.30 6.11 -5.05
CA ARG A 351 -6.04 5.59 -3.70
C ARG A 351 -5.03 6.44 -2.93
N ILE A 352 -3.96 6.89 -3.60
CA ILE A 352 -2.96 7.76 -2.98
C ILE A 352 -3.59 9.09 -2.57
N PHE A 353 -4.30 9.77 -3.47
CA PHE A 353 -4.90 11.07 -3.17
C PHE A 353 -6.07 10.96 -2.19
N ALA A 354 -6.85 9.88 -2.21
CA ALA A 354 -7.86 9.62 -1.19
C ALA A 354 -7.24 9.55 0.21
N PHE A 355 -6.06 8.91 0.36
CA PHE A 355 -5.33 8.90 1.63
C PHE A 355 -4.79 10.28 2.00
N LEU A 356 -4.22 11.01 1.06
CA LEU A 356 -3.66 12.35 1.33
C LEU A 356 -4.75 13.39 1.67
N GLU A 357 -5.99 13.16 1.27
CA GLU A 357 -7.15 14.02 1.55
C GLU A 357 -7.91 13.61 2.82
N GLU A 358 -7.55 12.49 3.47
CA GLU A 358 -8.15 12.10 4.76
C GLU A 358 -7.95 13.22 5.81
N PRO A 359 -8.92 13.41 6.72
CA PRO A 359 -8.80 14.41 7.79
C PRO A 359 -7.55 14.16 8.65
N GLU A 360 -6.81 15.22 8.95
CA GLU A 360 -5.69 15.23 9.89
C GLU A 360 -6.15 15.63 11.29
N LEU A 361 -5.31 15.38 12.28
CA LEU A 361 -5.49 15.97 13.61
C LEU A 361 -5.48 17.50 13.47
N GLU A 362 -6.42 18.14 14.15
CA GLU A 362 -6.44 19.61 14.18
C GLU A 362 -5.14 20.16 14.76
N PRO A 363 -4.63 21.28 14.19
CA PRO A 363 -3.46 21.96 14.74
C PRO A 363 -3.67 22.32 16.20
N GLU A 364 -2.71 22.00 17.03
CA GLU A 364 -2.77 22.28 18.46
C GLU A 364 -2.41 23.75 18.74
N MET A 365 -3.16 24.38 19.64
CA MET A 365 -2.85 25.70 20.18
C MET A 365 -2.75 25.59 21.72
N PRO A 366 -1.68 24.97 22.25
CA PRO A 366 -1.54 24.78 23.68
C PRO A 366 -1.41 26.11 24.40
N THR A 367 -2.21 26.28 25.47
CA THR A 367 -2.19 27.47 26.32
C THR A 367 -1.37 27.25 27.59
N VAL A 368 -1.14 25.99 27.96
CA VAL A 368 -0.46 25.57 29.19
C VAL A 368 0.62 24.53 28.88
N LYS A 369 1.71 24.53 29.66
CA LYS A 369 2.73 23.48 29.65
C LYS A 369 2.47 22.50 30.78
N ALA A 370 2.47 21.21 30.46
CA ALA A 370 2.15 20.16 31.44
C ALA A 370 3.27 19.90 32.46
N ALA A 371 4.46 20.48 32.32
CA ALA A 371 5.60 20.26 33.25
C ALA A 371 5.34 20.75 34.68
N ASP A 372 4.48 21.73 34.86
CA ASP A 372 4.25 22.43 36.15
C ASP A 372 2.90 22.07 36.78
N VAL A 373 2.23 21.01 36.32
CA VAL A 373 0.87 20.65 36.74
C VAL A 373 0.93 19.45 37.70
N ASP A 374 0.08 19.46 38.75
CA ASP A 374 -0.10 18.33 39.66
C ASP A 374 -0.62 17.09 38.93
N CYS A 375 -0.30 15.91 39.46
CA CYS A 375 -0.71 14.63 38.89
C CYS A 375 -2.07 14.13 39.38
N ASP A 376 -2.94 15.05 39.81
CA ASP A 376 -4.34 14.76 40.08
C ASP A 376 -5.09 14.66 38.75
N VAL A 377 -5.93 13.64 38.63
CA VAL A 377 -6.73 13.42 37.41
C VAL A 377 -8.21 13.48 37.79
N GLU A 378 -8.97 14.32 37.09
CA GLU A 378 -10.42 14.43 37.27
C GLU A 378 -11.12 14.13 35.95
N PHE A 379 -12.03 13.17 35.96
CA PHE A 379 -12.99 12.91 34.90
C PHE A 379 -14.31 13.58 35.30
N ASP A 380 -14.77 14.52 34.50
CA ASP A 380 -15.94 15.33 34.76
C ASP A 380 -16.99 15.10 33.69
N HIS A 381 -17.97 14.24 33.98
CA HIS A 381 -19.07 13.88 33.07
C HIS A 381 -18.63 13.52 31.63
N VAL A 382 -17.59 12.68 31.53
CA VAL A 382 -16.98 12.30 30.27
C VAL A 382 -17.93 11.42 29.46
N ARG A 383 -18.19 11.82 28.20
CA ARG A 383 -18.96 11.06 27.21
C ARG A 383 -18.15 10.89 25.96
N PHE A 384 -18.26 9.70 25.36
CA PHE A 384 -17.51 9.39 24.13
C PHE A 384 -18.11 8.21 23.36
N GLY A 385 -18.04 8.29 22.01
CA GLY A 385 -18.32 7.21 21.07
C GLY A 385 -17.40 7.22 19.86
N TYR A 386 -16.96 6.04 19.41
CA TYR A 386 -16.19 5.94 18.15
C TYR A 386 -17.01 6.29 16.90
N SER A 387 -18.33 6.35 17.05
CA SER A 387 -19.30 6.76 16.03
C SER A 387 -20.44 7.49 16.75
N PRO A 388 -20.99 8.57 16.17
CA PRO A 388 -22.09 9.32 16.77
C PRO A 388 -23.30 8.46 17.17
N ASP A 389 -23.54 7.37 16.42
CA ASP A 389 -24.70 6.48 16.66
C ASP A 389 -24.43 5.39 17.73
N LYS A 390 -23.20 5.28 18.26
CA LYS A 390 -22.82 4.23 19.21
C LYS A 390 -21.96 4.80 20.33
N PRO A 391 -22.57 5.39 21.37
CA PRO A 391 -21.84 5.80 22.55
C PRO A 391 -21.20 4.58 23.22
N VAL A 392 -19.97 4.75 23.71
CA VAL A 392 -19.19 3.72 24.42
C VAL A 392 -19.02 4.11 25.88
N ILE A 393 -18.90 5.41 26.16
CA ILE A 393 -18.87 5.99 27.51
C ILE A 393 -20.09 6.90 27.60
N GLY A 394 -20.99 6.64 28.56
CA GLY A 394 -22.24 7.36 28.74
C GLY A 394 -22.10 8.54 29.69
N ASP A 395 -21.58 8.31 30.90
CA ASP A 395 -21.29 9.35 31.88
C ASP A 395 -20.24 8.83 32.87
N PHE A 396 -18.97 9.16 32.62
CA PHE A 396 -17.87 8.72 33.47
C PHE A 396 -17.35 9.89 34.31
N SER A 397 -17.49 9.78 35.65
CA SER A 397 -17.03 10.79 36.61
C SER A 397 -16.21 10.14 37.73
N ALA A 398 -14.95 10.55 37.87
CA ALA A 398 -14.05 10.06 38.91
C ALA A 398 -12.98 11.10 39.27
N LYS A 399 -12.50 11.09 40.49
CA LYS A 399 -11.39 11.94 40.99
C LYS A 399 -10.28 11.07 41.52
N VAL A 400 -9.07 11.23 40.96
CA VAL A 400 -7.87 10.49 41.33
C VAL A 400 -6.82 11.44 41.83
N ARG A 401 -6.34 11.22 43.05
CA ARG A 401 -5.28 12.05 43.67
C ARG A 401 -3.90 11.53 43.24
N GLN A 402 -2.94 12.41 43.31
CA GLN A 402 -1.54 12.05 43.07
C GLN A 402 -1.09 10.87 43.95
N GLY A 403 -0.45 9.88 43.31
CA GLY A 403 0.09 8.69 43.98
C GLY A 403 -0.91 7.57 44.20
N GLN A 404 -2.20 7.75 43.85
CA GLN A 404 -3.20 6.69 43.94
C GLN A 404 -3.10 5.68 42.83
N THR A 405 -3.39 4.43 43.15
CA THR A 405 -3.60 3.34 42.19
C THR A 405 -5.10 3.16 41.96
N VAL A 406 -5.53 3.33 40.71
CA VAL A 406 -6.92 3.16 40.28
C VAL A 406 -7.06 1.89 39.44
N ALA A 407 -7.92 0.98 39.89
CA ALA A 407 -8.26 -0.23 39.16
C ALA A 407 -9.55 -0.02 38.33
N LEU A 408 -9.48 -0.21 37.03
CA LEU A 408 -10.63 -0.25 36.11
C LEU A 408 -11.06 -1.70 35.95
N VAL A 409 -12.24 -2.05 36.43
CA VAL A 409 -12.76 -3.42 36.51
C VAL A 409 -14.10 -3.49 35.74
N GLY A 410 -14.42 -4.63 35.15
CA GLY A 410 -15.69 -4.85 34.44
C GLY A 410 -15.57 -5.83 33.26
N PRO A 411 -16.68 -6.27 32.67
CA PRO A 411 -16.68 -7.24 31.58
C PRO A 411 -15.98 -6.70 30.31
N THR A 412 -15.67 -7.60 29.38
CA THR A 412 -15.15 -7.21 28.06
C THR A 412 -16.16 -6.31 27.35
N GLY A 413 -15.69 -5.20 26.79
CA GLY A 413 -16.57 -4.21 26.15
C GLY A 413 -17.15 -3.15 27.08
N ALA A 414 -16.84 -3.17 28.38
CA ALA A 414 -17.33 -2.16 29.35
C ALA A 414 -16.76 -0.75 29.16
N GLY A 415 -15.77 -0.55 28.26
CA GLY A 415 -15.17 0.78 28.02
C GLY A 415 -13.80 1.01 28.66
N LYS A 416 -13.21 0.04 29.37
CA LYS A 416 -11.92 0.18 30.10
C LYS A 416 -10.78 0.70 29.20
N THR A 417 -10.52 0.04 28.08
CA THR A 417 -9.49 0.45 27.10
C THR A 417 -9.82 1.79 26.45
N THR A 418 -11.11 2.11 26.30
CA THR A 418 -11.55 3.42 25.77
C THR A 418 -11.16 4.54 26.72
N MET A 419 -11.32 4.36 28.04
CA MET A 419 -10.90 5.34 29.03
C MET A 419 -9.39 5.63 28.97
N VAL A 420 -8.58 4.58 28.80
CA VAL A 420 -7.12 4.74 28.60
C VAL A 420 -6.81 5.55 27.34
N LYS A 421 -7.50 5.27 26.24
CA LYS A 421 -7.32 6.03 24.99
C LYS A 421 -7.70 7.49 25.10
N LEU A 422 -8.75 7.80 25.86
CA LEU A 422 -9.16 9.17 26.17
C LEU A 422 -8.15 9.88 27.08
N LEU A 423 -7.65 9.21 28.12
CA LEU A 423 -6.63 9.75 29.02
C LEU A 423 -5.32 10.09 28.29
N MET A 424 -4.90 9.23 27.32
CA MET A 424 -3.75 9.47 26.46
C MET A 424 -4.03 10.48 25.34
N ARG A 425 -5.25 11.01 25.29
CA ARG A 425 -5.70 11.91 24.23
C ARG A 425 -5.40 11.37 22.82
N PHE A 426 -5.66 10.05 22.61
CA PHE A 426 -5.73 9.46 21.27
C PHE A 426 -7.03 9.85 20.57
N TYR A 427 -8.04 10.16 21.38
CA TYR A 427 -9.33 10.74 21.00
C TYR A 427 -9.66 11.88 21.96
N ASP A 428 -10.32 12.91 21.50
CA ASP A 428 -10.90 13.95 22.33
C ASP A 428 -12.33 13.51 22.76
N VAL A 429 -12.78 13.93 23.94
CA VAL A 429 -14.09 13.59 24.48
C VAL A 429 -15.21 14.30 23.71
N ASP A 430 -16.37 13.67 23.53
CA ASP A 430 -17.53 14.27 22.87
C ASP A 430 -18.23 15.28 23.81
N ALA A 431 -18.27 15.01 25.11
CA ALA A 431 -18.79 15.91 26.14
C ALA A 431 -18.07 15.69 27.45
N GLY A 432 -18.16 16.65 28.35
CA GLY A 432 -17.42 16.65 29.62
C GLY A 432 -15.97 17.09 29.45
N ALA A 433 -15.14 16.76 30.43
CA ALA A 433 -13.73 17.11 30.46
C ALA A 433 -12.89 16.08 31.23
N ILE A 434 -11.65 15.88 30.76
CA ILE A 434 -10.60 15.21 31.55
C ILE A 434 -9.62 16.30 31.96
N ARG A 435 -9.36 16.45 33.28
CA ARG A 435 -8.47 17.48 33.80
C ARG A 435 -7.23 16.86 34.42
N LEU A 436 -6.07 17.46 34.18
CA LEU A 436 -4.82 17.20 34.87
C LEU A 436 -4.49 18.41 35.76
N GLY A 437 -4.38 18.22 37.09
CA GLY A 437 -4.15 19.31 38.02
C GLY A 437 -5.14 20.46 37.86
N GLY A 438 -6.42 20.16 37.58
CA GLY A 438 -7.49 21.13 37.38
C GLY A 438 -7.60 21.74 35.98
N THR A 439 -6.62 21.50 35.09
CA THR A 439 -6.60 22.03 33.69
C THR A 439 -7.08 20.97 32.71
N ASP A 440 -7.96 21.32 31.79
CA ASP A 440 -8.45 20.40 30.75
C ASP A 440 -7.30 19.91 29.85
N ILE A 441 -7.27 18.60 29.59
CA ILE A 441 -6.21 18.00 28.75
C ILE A 441 -6.17 18.58 27.34
N ARG A 442 -7.25 19.20 26.86
CA ARG A 442 -7.34 19.86 25.55
C ARG A 442 -6.56 21.18 25.49
N GLU A 443 -6.22 21.78 26.63
CA GLU A 443 -5.41 23.00 26.72
C GLU A 443 -3.91 22.74 26.64
N PHE A 444 -3.47 21.50 26.81
CA PHE A 444 -2.09 21.07 26.61
C PHE A 444 -1.85 20.62 25.17
N SER A 445 -0.58 20.50 24.76
CA SER A 445 -0.27 19.71 23.55
C SER A 445 -0.48 18.21 23.82
N ARG A 446 -0.86 17.43 22.79
CA ARG A 446 -0.95 15.95 22.89
C ARG A 446 0.36 15.34 23.33
N THR A 447 1.48 15.92 22.90
CA THR A 447 2.83 15.51 23.29
C THR A 447 3.05 15.76 24.78
N ASP A 448 2.65 16.90 25.32
CA ASP A 448 2.80 17.22 26.75
C ASP A 448 1.94 16.29 27.60
N VAL A 449 0.69 16.02 27.22
CA VAL A 449 -0.18 15.04 27.92
C VAL A 449 0.48 13.66 27.93
N ARG A 450 0.88 13.15 26.78
CA ARG A 450 1.49 11.81 26.66
C ARG A 450 2.82 11.70 27.40
N ASN A 451 3.57 12.77 27.50
CA ASN A 451 4.82 12.80 28.26
C ASN A 451 4.62 12.67 29.78
N GLN A 452 3.41 12.87 30.30
CA GLN A 452 3.11 12.61 31.72
C GLN A 452 2.92 11.12 32.01
N PHE A 453 2.62 10.30 31.01
CA PHE A 453 2.26 8.90 31.19
C PHE A 453 3.36 7.94 30.73
N GLY A 454 3.68 6.95 31.55
CA GLY A 454 4.33 5.71 31.14
C GLY A 454 3.28 4.66 30.83
N MET A 455 3.49 3.84 29.81
CA MET A 455 2.47 2.89 29.34
C MET A 455 3.05 1.50 29.19
N VAL A 456 2.36 0.51 29.77
CA VAL A 456 2.58 -0.92 29.54
C VAL A 456 1.30 -1.50 29.00
N LEU A 457 1.31 -1.88 27.72
CA LEU A 457 0.15 -2.42 27.01
C LEU A 457 0.05 -3.94 27.15
N GLN A 458 -1.15 -4.47 26.96
CA GLN A 458 -1.42 -5.90 26.85
C GLN A 458 -0.64 -6.51 25.67
N ASP A 459 -0.68 -5.87 24.50
CA ASP A 459 0.14 -6.25 23.35
C ASP A 459 1.55 -5.71 23.52
N THR A 460 2.46 -6.59 23.92
CA THR A 460 3.87 -6.27 24.16
C THR A 460 4.62 -6.09 22.83
N TRP A 461 4.57 -4.89 22.26
CA TRP A 461 5.27 -4.59 21.02
C TRP A 461 6.75 -4.26 21.25
N LEU A 462 7.61 -4.96 20.50
CA LEU A 462 9.04 -4.70 20.44
C LEU A 462 9.43 -4.42 18.97
N PHE A 463 10.34 -3.46 18.80
CA PHE A 463 10.87 -3.13 17.49
C PHE A 463 11.94 -4.13 17.06
N ASN A 464 12.08 -4.34 15.76
CA ASN A 464 13.23 -5.03 15.20
C ASN A 464 14.50 -4.20 15.49
N GLY A 465 15.35 -4.70 16.36
CA GLY A 465 16.55 -4.02 16.87
C GLY A 465 17.11 -4.76 18.07
N THR A 466 18.11 -4.17 18.71
CA THR A 466 18.73 -4.82 19.88
C THR A 466 17.80 -4.74 21.11
N VAL A 467 18.06 -5.60 22.11
CA VAL A 467 17.41 -5.52 23.41
C VAL A 467 17.65 -4.14 24.04
N ARG A 468 18.88 -3.62 23.91
CA ARG A 468 19.26 -2.26 24.35
C ARG A 468 18.36 -1.19 23.71
N ASP A 469 18.23 -1.19 22.37
CA ASP A 469 17.41 -0.20 21.65
C ASP A 469 15.96 -0.24 22.09
N ASN A 470 15.44 -1.43 22.32
CA ASN A 470 14.07 -1.62 22.78
C ASN A 470 13.81 -1.07 24.17
N ILE A 471 14.76 -1.20 25.11
CA ILE A 471 14.65 -0.60 26.44
C ILE A 471 14.87 0.92 26.35
N ALA A 472 15.93 1.35 25.62
CA ALA A 472 16.29 2.76 25.44
C ALA A 472 15.22 3.58 24.72
N TYR A 473 14.25 2.94 24.04
CA TYR A 473 13.10 3.61 23.43
C TYR A 473 12.29 4.43 24.43
N GLY A 474 12.30 4.07 25.72
CA GLY A 474 11.64 4.81 26.80
C GLY A 474 12.27 6.19 27.07
N LYS A 475 13.57 6.36 26.79
CA LYS A 475 14.32 7.60 27.02
C LYS A 475 15.42 7.73 25.96
N LEU A 476 15.20 8.61 24.98
CA LEU A 476 16.19 8.88 23.94
C LEU A 476 17.48 9.42 24.56
N GLY A 477 18.61 8.82 24.15
CA GLY A 477 19.94 9.19 24.67
C GLY A 477 20.27 8.62 26.05
N ALA A 478 19.53 7.61 26.53
CA ALA A 478 19.86 6.89 27.76
C ALA A 478 21.24 6.25 27.67
N THR A 479 21.98 6.31 28.75
CA THR A 479 23.28 5.66 28.89
C THR A 479 23.11 4.14 29.12
N ASP A 480 24.15 3.36 28.81
CA ASP A 480 24.14 1.91 29.06
C ASP A 480 23.86 1.58 30.54
N ALA A 481 24.40 2.38 31.47
CA ALA A 481 24.17 2.22 32.88
C ALA A 481 22.69 2.44 33.27
N GLU A 482 22.01 3.40 32.67
CA GLU A 482 20.58 3.65 32.89
C GLU A 482 19.73 2.50 32.33
N VAL A 483 20.07 1.99 31.14
CA VAL A 483 19.39 0.84 30.52
C VAL A 483 19.56 -0.40 31.38
N GLU A 484 20.78 -0.66 31.91
CA GLU A 484 21.04 -1.78 32.79
C GLU A 484 20.33 -1.65 34.14
N ALA A 485 20.29 -0.47 34.70
CA ALA A 485 19.57 -0.19 35.96
C ALA A 485 18.06 -0.45 35.77
N ALA A 486 17.46 0.00 34.69
CA ALA A 486 16.06 -0.26 34.36
C ALA A 486 15.76 -1.76 34.14
N ALA A 487 16.66 -2.48 33.48
CA ALA A 487 16.54 -3.91 33.28
C ALA A 487 16.66 -4.70 34.62
N ARG A 488 17.50 -4.25 35.55
CA ARG A 488 17.60 -4.82 36.90
C ARG A 488 16.32 -4.58 37.71
N ALA A 489 15.77 -3.37 37.67
CA ALA A 489 14.55 -3.01 38.34
C ALA A 489 13.32 -3.77 37.80
N ALA A 490 13.34 -4.12 36.52
CA ALA A 490 12.33 -4.95 35.85
C ALA A 490 12.60 -6.47 35.99
N TYR A 491 13.60 -6.91 36.74
CA TYR A 491 13.99 -8.33 36.90
C TYR A 491 14.30 -9.08 35.60
N VAL A 492 14.68 -8.36 34.51
CA VAL A 492 15.00 -8.95 33.21
C VAL A 492 16.50 -9.02 32.90
N HIS A 493 17.35 -8.29 33.67
CA HIS A 493 18.81 -8.21 33.46
C HIS A 493 19.47 -9.59 33.39
N HIS A 494 19.13 -10.51 34.33
CA HIS A 494 19.72 -11.86 34.33
C HIS A 494 19.40 -12.61 33.04
N PHE A 495 18.16 -12.54 32.55
CA PHE A 495 17.81 -13.14 31.27
C PHE A 495 18.62 -12.54 30.13
N ILE A 496 18.74 -11.21 30.06
CA ILE A 496 19.49 -10.53 28.99
C ILE A 496 20.95 -11.02 28.97
N THR A 497 21.58 -11.16 30.13
CA THR A 497 22.98 -11.63 30.23
C THR A 497 23.17 -13.10 29.86
N THR A 498 22.12 -13.92 29.82
CA THR A 498 22.17 -15.30 29.30
C THR A 498 22.06 -15.40 27.78
N LEU A 499 21.67 -14.31 27.11
CA LEU A 499 21.62 -14.29 25.64
C LEU A 499 23.03 -14.24 25.04
N PRO A 500 23.25 -14.83 23.84
CA PRO A 500 24.59 -14.92 23.24
C PRO A 500 25.31 -13.57 23.09
N GLN A 501 24.58 -12.49 22.85
CA GLN A 501 25.11 -11.14 22.66
C GLN A 501 24.64 -10.17 23.76
N GLY A 502 24.02 -10.68 24.84
CA GLY A 502 23.53 -9.86 25.94
C GLY A 502 22.55 -8.77 25.46
N TYR A 503 22.83 -7.51 25.82
CA TYR A 503 22.04 -6.36 25.43
C TYR A 503 22.06 -6.06 23.93
N ASP A 504 23.07 -6.53 23.19
CA ASP A 504 23.18 -6.32 21.75
C ASP A 504 22.50 -7.44 20.94
N THR A 505 21.84 -8.39 21.61
CA THR A 505 21.03 -9.42 20.95
C THR A 505 19.89 -8.77 20.20
N VAL A 506 19.79 -9.10 18.89
CA VAL A 506 18.75 -8.60 18.01
C VAL A 506 17.45 -9.37 18.24
N ILE A 507 16.38 -8.64 18.46
CA ILE A 507 15.01 -9.15 18.53
C ILE A 507 14.47 -9.14 17.10
N ASN A 508 13.95 -10.27 16.61
CA ASN A 508 13.36 -10.36 15.28
C ASN A 508 11.99 -9.64 15.21
N GLU A 509 11.50 -9.43 13.99
CA GLU A 509 10.28 -8.66 13.71
C GLU A 509 9.05 -9.20 14.47
N ASP A 510 8.93 -10.53 14.59
CA ASP A 510 7.82 -11.18 15.33
C ASP A 510 8.12 -11.38 16.82
N ALA A 511 9.30 -10.97 17.29
CA ALA A 511 9.80 -11.24 18.63
C ALA A 511 9.66 -12.72 19.06
N SER A 512 9.72 -13.66 18.09
CA SER A 512 9.54 -15.10 18.30
C SER A 512 10.74 -15.76 18.97
N ASN A 513 11.89 -15.08 19.02
CA ASN A 513 13.11 -15.54 19.68
C ASN A 513 13.12 -15.29 21.20
N ILE A 514 12.07 -14.70 21.78
CA ILE A 514 11.89 -14.48 23.23
C ILE A 514 10.47 -14.84 23.66
N SER A 515 10.32 -15.29 24.92
CA SER A 515 9.00 -15.67 25.45
C SER A 515 8.08 -14.46 25.70
N ALA A 516 6.76 -14.70 25.80
CA ALA A 516 5.79 -13.65 26.08
C ALA A 516 6.09 -12.91 27.40
N GLY A 517 6.44 -13.64 28.47
CA GLY A 517 6.81 -13.04 29.75
C GLY A 517 8.10 -12.21 29.68
N GLN A 518 9.10 -12.66 28.91
CA GLN A 518 10.32 -11.88 28.68
C GLN A 518 10.03 -10.58 27.91
N ARG A 519 9.17 -10.64 26.88
CA ARG A 519 8.71 -9.44 26.16
C ARG A 519 8.06 -8.44 27.12
N GLN A 520 7.18 -8.92 27.99
CA GLN A 520 6.51 -8.07 28.97
C GLN A 520 7.49 -7.41 29.95
N LEU A 521 8.47 -8.15 30.47
CA LEU A 521 9.51 -7.59 31.34
C LEU A 521 10.36 -6.53 30.62
N LEU A 522 10.66 -6.69 29.31
CA LEU A 522 11.35 -5.67 28.52
C LEU A 522 10.50 -4.41 28.33
N THR A 523 9.18 -4.54 28.13
CA THR A 523 8.30 -3.36 28.05
C THR A 523 8.15 -2.66 29.40
N ILE A 524 8.16 -3.39 30.52
CA ILE A 524 8.22 -2.81 31.87
C ILE A 524 9.56 -2.07 32.07
N ALA A 525 10.70 -2.65 31.67
CA ALA A 525 12.00 -1.98 31.72
C ALA A 525 12.00 -0.66 30.92
N ARG A 526 11.37 -0.65 29.73
CA ARG A 526 11.15 0.56 28.93
C ARG A 526 10.36 1.62 29.71
N ALA A 527 9.29 1.23 30.39
CA ALA A 527 8.46 2.14 31.18
C ALA A 527 9.19 2.66 32.42
N ILE A 528 10.00 1.83 33.11
CA ILE A 528 10.85 2.23 34.24
C ILE A 528 11.89 3.27 33.75
N LEU A 529 12.55 3.03 32.62
CA LEU A 529 13.55 3.95 32.05
C LEU A 529 12.94 5.28 31.62
N ALA A 530 11.68 5.27 31.16
CA ALA A 530 10.96 6.48 30.78
C ALA A 530 10.69 7.41 31.98
N ASP A 531 10.63 6.87 33.20
CA ASP A 531 10.48 7.55 34.51
C ASP A 531 9.37 8.62 34.51
N ARG A 532 8.17 8.22 34.09
CA ARG A 532 7.01 9.12 34.02
C ARG A 532 6.28 9.21 35.36
N ARG A 533 5.61 10.35 35.59
CA ARG A 533 4.91 10.65 36.85
C ARG A 533 3.61 9.86 37.00
N MET A 534 2.97 9.50 35.91
CA MET A 534 1.73 8.72 35.88
C MET A 534 1.90 7.48 35.02
N LEU A 535 1.14 6.43 35.29
CA LEU A 535 1.24 5.14 34.63
C LEU A 535 -0.13 4.68 34.11
N ILE A 536 -0.10 4.01 32.97
CA ILE A 536 -1.21 3.26 32.40
C ILE A 536 -0.74 1.83 32.18
N LEU A 537 -1.42 0.89 32.83
CA LEU A 537 -1.02 -0.51 32.84
C LEU A 537 -2.21 -1.36 32.38
N ASP A 538 -2.03 -2.12 31.31
CA ASP A 538 -3.02 -3.10 30.81
C ASP A 538 -2.51 -4.50 31.12
N GLU A 539 -3.12 -5.15 32.11
CA GLU A 539 -2.62 -6.36 32.74
C GLU A 539 -3.30 -7.62 32.15
N ALA A 540 -2.80 -8.14 31.02
CA ALA A 540 -3.22 -9.45 30.54
C ALA A 540 -2.02 -10.40 30.38
N THR A 541 -1.98 -11.44 31.21
CA THR A 541 -0.90 -12.44 31.24
C THR A 541 -1.45 -13.86 31.14
N SER A 542 -2.28 -14.16 30.17
CA SER A 542 -2.94 -15.47 30.04
C SER A 542 -2.04 -16.63 29.57
N SER A 543 -0.72 -16.43 29.41
CA SER A 543 0.17 -17.42 28.77
C SER A 543 1.59 -17.46 29.35
N VAL A 544 1.77 -17.16 30.64
CA VAL A 544 3.09 -17.07 31.28
C VAL A 544 3.18 -18.05 32.45
N ASP A 545 4.35 -18.68 32.64
CA ASP A 545 4.59 -19.57 33.78
C ASP A 545 4.59 -18.82 35.11
N THR A 546 4.21 -19.47 36.20
CA THR A 546 4.02 -18.87 37.53
C THR A 546 5.26 -18.13 38.03
N ARG A 547 6.46 -18.63 37.77
CA ARG A 547 7.71 -17.98 38.22
C ARG A 547 7.99 -16.67 37.48
N THR A 548 7.70 -16.65 36.20
CA THR A 548 7.82 -15.42 35.38
C THR A 548 6.72 -14.44 35.73
N GLU A 549 5.53 -14.93 36.05
CA GLU A 549 4.42 -14.13 36.57
C GLU A 549 4.74 -13.40 37.84
N GLU A 550 5.34 -14.07 38.86
CA GLU A 550 5.82 -13.39 40.09
C GLU A 550 6.82 -12.28 39.79
N ARG A 551 7.73 -12.49 38.81
CA ARG A 551 8.71 -11.46 38.43
C ARG A 551 8.03 -10.26 37.78
N ILE A 552 7.05 -10.50 36.89
CA ILE A 552 6.25 -9.45 36.26
C ILE A 552 5.53 -8.64 37.34
N GLN A 553 4.89 -9.32 38.31
CA GLN A 553 4.19 -8.63 39.41
C GLN A 553 5.14 -7.74 40.23
N ARG A 554 6.29 -8.26 40.65
CA ARG A 554 7.30 -7.48 41.39
C ARG A 554 7.84 -6.30 40.56
N ALA A 555 8.01 -6.48 39.24
CA ALA A 555 8.43 -5.41 38.35
C ALA A 555 7.36 -4.33 38.19
N MET A 556 6.09 -4.72 38.17
CA MET A 556 4.95 -3.81 38.14
C MET A 556 4.82 -3.03 39.47
N ASP A 557 4.94 -3.71 40.62
CA ASP A 557 4.91 -3.07 41.92
C ASP A 557 6.03 -2.03 42.06
N ASN A 558 7.25 -2.36 41.61
CA ASN A 558 8.36 -1.41 41.54
C ASN A 558 8.06 -0.21 40.63
N LEU A 559 7.45 -0.46 39.48
CA LEU A 559 7.09 0.59 38.52
C LEU A 559 6.02 1.53 39.11
N MET A 560 5.01 1.00 39.83
CA MET A 560 3.89 1.77 40.38
C MET A 560 4.28 2.58 41.65
N ALA A 561 5.33 2.18 42.37
CA ALA A 561 5.69 2.78 43.63
C ALA A 561 5.81 4.31 43.54
N GLY A 562 4.96 5.03 44.31
CA GLY A 562 4.93 6.49 44.42
C GLY A 562 4.38 7.23 43.18
N ARG A 563 3.75 6.54 42.23
CA ARG A 563 3.18 7.12 41.01
C ARG A 563 1.67 6.95 40.94
N THR A 564 0.99 7.92 40.32
CA THR A 564 -0.44 7.77 40.01
C THR A 564 -0.61 6.71 38.91
N SER A 565 -1.33 5.63 39.17
CA SER A 565 -1.40 4.48 38.29
C SER A 565 -2.83 4.12 37.91
N PHE A 566 -3.13 4.02 36.65
CA PHE A 566 -4.39 3.51 36.11
C PHE A 566 -4.15 2.09 35.59
N VAL A 567 -4.83 1.11 36.20
CA VAL A 567 -4.63 -0.30 35.90
C VAL A 567 -5.93 -0.89 35.35
N ILE A 568 -5.88 -1.44 34.13
CA ILE A 568 -6.94 -2.35 33.66
C ILE A 568 -6.65 -3.70 34.30
N ALA A 569 -7.34 -3.93 35.44
CA ALA A 569 -6.99 -5.05 36.31
C ALA A 569 -7.70 -6.34 35.85
N HIS A 570 -6.90 -7.36 35.63
CA HIS A 570 -7.32 -8.75 35.40
C HIS A 570 -6.84 -9.70 36.51
N ARG A 571 -6.12 -9.17 37.52
CA ARG A 571 -5.57 -9.94 38.64
C ARG A 571 -6.15 -9.46 39.96
N LEU A 572 -6.45 -10.44 40.81
CA LEU A 572 -7.02 -10.21 42.14
C LEU A 572 -6.10 -9.37 43.01
N SER A 573 -4.78 -9.62 43.00
CA SER A 573 -3.81 -8.88 43.81
C SER A 573 -3.80 -7.39 43.47
N THR A 574 -3.84 -7.05 42.22
CA THR A 574 -3.85 -5.65 41.77
C THR A 574 -5.15 -4.94 42.13
N ILE A 575 -6.29 -5.66 42.04
CA ILE A 575 -7.60 -5.11 42.42
C ILE A 575 -7.68 -4.87 43.93
N LYS A 576 -7.25 -5.84 44.76
CA LYS A 576 -7.29 -5.73 46.22
C LYS A 576 -6.45 -4.56 46.77
N ASN A 577 -5.31 -4.31 46.14
CA ASN A 577 -4.35 -3.29 46.62
C ASN A 577 -4.59 -1.91 46.00
N ALA A 578 -5.63 -1.73 45.15
CA ALA A 578 -5.96 -0.44 44.58
C ALA A 578 -6.61 0.50 45.60
N ASP A 579 -6.20 1.78 45.57
CA ASP A 579 -6.77 2.83 46.43
C ASP A 579 -8.20 3.20 45.98
N LEU A 580 -8.50 3.02 44.69
CA LEU A 580 -9.81 3.26 44.11
C LEU A 580 -10.11 2.20 43.07
N ILE A 581 -11.22 1.52 43.19
CA ILE A 581 -11.76 0.59 42.19
C ILE A 581 -12.94 1.26 41.52
N CYS A 582 -12.93 1.33 40.18
CA CYS A 582 -14.05 1.79 39.35
C CYS A 582 -14.62 0.59 38.60
N VAL A 583 -15.83 0.20 38.91
CA VAL A 583 -16.54 -0.89 38.23
C VAL A 583 -17.32 -0.31 37.09
N LEU A 584 -16.95 -0.73 35.88
CA LEU A 584 -17.55 -0.26 34.63
C LEU A 584 -18.54 -1.29 34.08
N GLN A 585 -19.72 -0.82 33.66
CA GLN A 585 -20.69 -1.59 32.93
C GLN A 585 -21.36 -0.71 31.88
N HIS A 586 -21.36 -1.16 30.62
CA HIS A 586 -21.94 -0.42 29.48
C HIS A 586 -21.43 1.03 29.32
N GLY A 587 -20.19 1.30 29.72
CA GLY A 587 -19.56 2.62 29.60
C GLY A 587 -19.74 3.56 30.79
N ASP A 588 -20.49 3.15 31.79
CA ASP A 588 -20.72 3.95 33.00
C ASP A 588 -20.03 3.32 34.23
N ILE A 589 -19.68 4.15 35.21
CA ILE A 589 -19.27 3.68 36.53
C ILE A 589 -20.55 3.32 37.30
N ILE A 590 -20.70 2.04 37.63
CA ILE A 590 -21.84 1.56 38.42
C ILE A 590 -21.50 1.49 39.94
N GLU A 591 -20.24 1.26 40.27
CA GLU A 591 -19.72 1.23 41.63
C GLU A 591 -18.31 1.81 41.66
N GLN A 592 -17.97 2.52 42.75
CA GLN A 592 -16.61 2.99 43.02
C GLN A 592 -16.33 2.99 44.52
N GLY A 593 -15.12 2.60 44.93
CA GLY A 593 -14.70 2.52 46.32
C GLY A 593 -13.45 1.65 46.49
N THR A 594 -13.10 1.35 47.73
CA THR A 594 -12.06 0.38 48.08
C THR A 594 -12.57 -1.06 47.97
N HIS A 595 -11.67 -2.02 47.97
CA HIS A 595 -12.01 -3.46 47.93
C HIS A 595 -12.99 -3.87 49.04
N GLU A 596 -12.72 -3.44 50.26
CA GLU A 596 -13.54 -3.79 51.43
C GLU A 596 -14.93 -3.15 51.35
N GLU A 597 -15.00 -1.87 50.95
CA GLU A 597 -16.27 -1.17 50.77
C GLU A 597 -17.15 -1.85 49.74
N LEU A 598 -16.60 -2.14 48.55
CA LEU A 598 -17.34 -2.73 47.45
C LEU A 598 -17.79 -4.18 47.73
N LEU A 599 -16.98 -4.97 48.43
CA LEU A 599 -17.39 -6.30 48.87
C LEU A 599 -18.54 -6.23 49.87
N SER A 600 -18.52 -5.26 50.81
CA SER A 600 -19.57 -5.09 51.83
C SER A 600 -20.90 -4.66 51.22
N LEU A 601 -20.89 -3.99 50.05
CA LEU A 601 -22.08 -3.60 49.32
C LEU A 601 -22.81 -4.80 48.69
N GLY A 602 -22.10 -5.92 48.41
CA GLY A 602 -22.68 -7.12 47.79
C GLY A 602 -23.22 -6.88 46.40
N GLY A 603 -22.70 -5.87 45.69
CA GLY A 603 -23.16 -5.46 44.37
C GLY A 603 -22.39 -6.13 43.21
N ALA A 604 -22.32 -5.45 42.08
CA ALA A 604 -21.69 -5.97 40.82
C ALA A 604 -20.20 -6.31 41.03
N TYR A 605 -19.48 -5.58 41.85
CA TYR A 605 -18.11 -5.91 42.23
C TYR A 605 -18.00 -7.23 42.96
N ALA A 606 -18.85 -7.46 43.95
CA ALA A 606 -18.86 -8.68 44.72
C ALA A 606 -19.25 -9.90 43.86
N GLU A 607 -20.22 -9.74 42.96
CA GLU A 607 -20.58 -10.79 41.99
C GLU A 607 -19.40 -11.13 41.06
N LEU A 608 -18.72 -10.12 40.51
CA LEU A 608 -17.58 -10.30 39.63
C LEU A 608 -16.40 -10.93 40.39
N TYR A 609 -16.16 -10.51 41.60
CA TYR A 609 -15.13 -11.07 42.47
C TYR A 609 -15.39 -12.56 42.77
N ASN A 610 -16.60 -12.92 43.19
CA ASN A 610 -16.95 -14.30 43.49
C ASN A 610 -16.93 -15.18 42.26
N SER A 611 -17.40 -14.68 41.08
CA SER A 611 -17.46 -15.47 39.86
C SER A 611 -16.09 -15.74 39.22
N GLN A 612 -15.11 -14.88 39.41
CA GLN A 612 -13.78 -15.00 38.78
C GLN A 612 -12.69 -15.53 39.71
N PHE A 613 -12.87 -15.43 41.05
CA PHE A 613 -11.79 -15.61 41.99
C PHE A 613 -12.11 -16.57 43.14
N GLU A 614 -13.35 -17.07 43.30
CA GLU A 614 -13.67 -18.14 44.26
C GLU A 614 -13.25 -19.53 43.78
N GLU A 615 -13.15 -19.74 42.46
CA GLU A 615 -12.67 -21.02 41.91
C GLU A 615 -11.19 -21.29 42.23
N ASP A 616 -10.37 -20.26 42.38
CA ASP A 616 -8.94 -20.39 42.74
C ASP A 616 -8.71 -20.70 44.25
N GLY A 617 -9.73 -20.62 45.06
CA GLY A 617 -9.68 -20.86 46.53
C GLY A 617 -9.91 -22.31 46.97
N VAL A 618 -10.33 -23.20 46.09
CA VAL A 618 -10.72 -24.59 46.45
C VAL A 618 -9.57 -25.61 46.38
N GLU A 619 -8.38 -25.22 45.88
CA GLU A 619 -7.22 -26.13 45.83
C GLU A 619 -6.22 -25.98 47.01
N GLN A 620 -6.60 -25.38 48.14
CA GLN A 620 -5.75 -25.35 49.35
C GLN A 620 -6.50 -25.86 50.58
N GLU A 621 -7.00 -27.10 50.56
CA GLU A 621 -7.20 -27.95 51.76
C GLU A 621 -6.62 -29.37 51.51
#